data_dc1552d4527d478b2f7f812c790cc7a6
#
_entry.id   dc1552d4527d478b2f7f812c790cc7a6
#
_cell.length_a   1.000
_cell.length_b   1.000
_cell.length_c   1.000
_cell.angle_alpha   90.00
_cell.angle_beta   90.00
_cell.angle_gamma   90.00
#
_symmetry.space_group_name_H-M   'P 1'
#
loop_
_entity.id
_entity.type
_entity.pdbx_description
1 polymer ?
#
loop_
_entity_poly.entity_id
_entity_poly.type
_entity_poly.pdbx_seq_one_letter_code
_entity_poly.pdbx_strand_id
1 'polypeptide(L)'
;MKSKTLLRRIEFFFVLLSLVTFALHVASAQQKEIVWSADEKPLADQIHGLRALADDVRAGTTKDLALKIRQLPPSANKLRLAVNLSGLSTEGDFGRDTLQEVATTLASVLRERPVPWPEPKIETKTETKPEPKASGAATKPTREPAYPYIELATLVRYEHVEVPLDITNDEQYRAAMARLEADDHKREHLDFTLKDLSGKTWTFSELRGKVVLVNFWATWCPPCRKEMPDLEALYERFSAKGLMVLGISDEEAAKVEPFIRDRKVSFPVLLDPERKVNEMFVVEGIPKTFIYDREGKLAAQSIDMRTQKQFLELLKKAGIE
;
A
#
# COMPACT_ATOMS: atom_id res chain seq x y z
N MET A 1 -26.69 -48.94 37.76
CA MET A 1 -26.69 -48.39 36.36
C MET A 1 -26.16 -46.96 36.21
N LYS A 2 -25.73 -46.25 37.25
CA LYS A 2 -25.29 -44.82 37.15
C LYS A 2 -23.77 -44.63 36.96
N SER A 3 -22.95 -45.67 37.08
CA SER A 3 -21.47 -45.55 36.99
C SER A 3 -20.90 -45.62 35.57
N LYS A 4 -21.52 -46.34 34.66
CA LYS A 4 -21.00 -46.51 33.27
C LYS A 4 -21.22 -45.26 32.36
N THR A 5 -22.18 -44.42 32.72
CA THR A 5 -22.47 -43.16 31.94
C THR A 5 -21.49 -42.06 32.28
N LEU A 6 -20.93 -42.01 33.46
CA LEU A 6 -19.96 -41.00 33.89
C LEU A 6 -18.58 -41.23 33.29
N LEU A 7 -18.11 -42.50 33.22
CA LEU A 7 -16.83 -42.85 32.60
C LEU A 7 -16.82 -42.52 31.09
N ARG A 8 -17.92 -42.81 30.37
CA ARG A 8 -18.03 -42.49 28.94
C ARG A 8 -18.00 -40.97 28.64
N ARG A 9 -18.51 -40.13 29.56
CA ARG A 9 -18.45 -38.66 29.42
C ARG A 9 -17.05 -38.11 29.67
N ILE A 10 -16.27 -38.72 30.54
CA ILE A 10 -14.88 -38.32 30.83
C ILE A 10 -13.96 -38.69 29.66
N GLU A 11 -14.10 -39.87 29.08
CA GLU A 11 -13.33 -40.25 27.88
C GLU A 11 -13.65 -39.37 26.67
N PHE A 12 -14.90 -38.96 26.47
CA PHE A 12 -15.27 -38.06 25.40
C PHE A 12 -14.70 -36.63 25.58
N PHE A 13 -14.58 -36.18 26.82
CA PHE A 13 -13.98 -34.88 27.14
C PHE A 13 -12.45 -34.90 26.93
N PHE A 14 -11.75 -35.98 27.23
CA PHE A 14 -10.32 -36.12 26.99
C PHE A 14 -9.98 -36.27 25.51
N VAL A 15 -10.80 -36.94 24.71
CA VAL A 15 -10.64 -37.08 23.29
C VAL A 15 -10.92 -35.72 22.58
N LEU A 16 -11.93 -34.97 23.04
CA LEU A 16 -12.22 -33.64 22.50
C LEU A 16 -11.11 -32.61 22.86
N LEU A 17 -10.57 -32.70 24.10
CA LEU A 17 -9.48 -31.82 24.53
C LEU A 17 -8.17 -32.14 23.80
N SER A 18 -7.87 -33.41 23.50
CA SER A 18 -6.70 -33.80 22.71
C SER A 18 -6.82 -33.43 21.23
N LEU A 19 -8.03 -33.43 20.64
CA LEU A 19 -8.28 -32.98 19.30
C LEU A 19 -8.17 -31.43 19.18
N VAL A 20 -8.60 -30.69 20.20
CA VAL A 20 -8.46 -29.23 20.23
C VAL A 20 -7.00 -28.81 20.42
N THR A 21 -6.23 -29.49 21.25
CA THR A 21 -4.79 -29.23 21.40
C THR A 21 -3.99 -29.60 20.15
N PHE A 22 -4.38 -30.68 19.44
CA PHE A 22 -3.77 -31.07 18.18
C PHE A 22 -4.11 -30.08 17.06
N ALA A 23 -5.36 -29.56 16.98
CA ALA A 23 -5.75 -28.54 16.03
C ALA A 23 -5.05 -27.19 16.26
N LEU A 24 -4.77 -26.83 17.53
CA LEU A 24 -4.00 -25.63 17.87
C LEU A 24 -2.50 -25.75 17.52
N HIS A 25 -1.95 -26.98 17.43
CA HIS A 25 -0.56 -27.21 17.01
C HIS A 25 -0.38 -27.25 15.48
N VAL A 26 -1.44 -27.51 14.72
CA VAL A 26 -1.38 -27.55 13.23
C VAL A 26 -1.58 -26.15 12.61
N ALA A 27 -2.13 -25.18 13.35
CA ALA A 27 -2.35 -23.82 12.89
C ALA A 27 -1.14 -22.88 13.03
N SER A 28 -0.04 -23.33 13.62
CA SER A 28 1.25 -22.65 13.53
C SER A 28 1.88 -23.01 12.17
N ALA A 29 1.42 -22.38 11.09
CA ALA A 29 2.22 -22.31 9.88
C ALA A 29 3.56 -21.69 10.31
N GLN A 30 4.60 -22.49 10.43
CA GLN A 30 5.95 -22.05 10.73
C GLN A 30 6.34 -21.01 9.68
N GLN A 31 6.22 -19.75 10.05
CA GLN A 31 6.83 -18.66 9.30
C GLN A 31 8.33 -19.00 9.30
N LYS A 32 8.83 -19.54 8.18
CA LYS A 32 10.22 -19.93 8.03
C LYS A 32 11.06 -18.70 8.41
N GLU A 33 11.75 -18.79 9.53
CA GLU A 33 12.64 -17.72 9.98
C GLU A 33 13.64 -17.43 8.86
N ILE A 34 13.77 -16.13 8.50
CA ILE A 34 14.66 -15.71 7.43
C ILE A 34 16.09 -15.84 7.95
N VAL A 35 16.86 -16.76 7.40
CA VAL A 35 18.27 -16.91 7.70
C VAL A 35 19.07 -16.00 6.81
N TRP A 36 19.63 -14.94 7.38
CA TRP A 36 20.53 -14.02 6.70
C TRP A 36 21.97 -14.52 6.71
N SER A 37 22.71 -14.38 5.62
CA SER A 37 24.17 -14.58 5.62
C SER A 37 24.89 -13.48 6.41
N ALA A 38 26.20 -13.65 6.63
CA ALA A 38 27.02 -12.67 7.34
C ALA A 38 27.04 -11.30 6.62
N ASP A 39 26.99 -11.29 5.28
CA ASP A 39 26.98 -10.07 4.49
C ASP A 39 25.58 -9.46 4.35
N GLU A 40 24.51 -10.26 4.39
CA GLU A 40 23.12 -9.83 4.27
C GLU A 40 22.57 -9.22 5.57
N LYS A 41 22.92 -9.83 6.72
CA LYS A 41 22.36 -9.43 8.04
C LYS A 41 22.55 -7.94 8.37
N PRO A 42 23.76 -7.34 8.20
CA PRO A 42 23.96 -5.93 8.48
C PRO A 42 23.10 -5.02 7.58
N LEU A 43 22.84 -5.41 6.33
CA LEU A 43 21.99 -4.66 5.41
C LEU A 43 20.52 -4.75 5.82
N ALA A 44 20.05 -5.94 6.21
CA ALA A 44 18.71 -6.13 6.73
C ALA A 44 18.44 -5.29 7.98
N ASP A 45 19.40 -5.26 8.92
CA ASP A 45 19.29 -4.47 10.15
C ASP A 45 19.27 -2.96 9.84
N GLN A 46 20.10 -2.48 8.91
CA GLN A 46 20.10 -1.08 8.48
C GLN A 46 18.78 -0.69 7.79
N ILE A 47 18.23 -1.54 6.91
CA ILE A 47 16.92 -1.31 6.28
C ILE A 47 15.82 -1.23 7.34
N HIS A 48 15.84 -2.12 8.33
CA HIS A 48 14.89 -2.10 9.43
C HIS A 48 14.96 -0.80 10.26
N GLY A 49 16.16 -0.25 10.42
CA GLY A 49 16.42 0.98 11.15
C GLY A 49 16.18 2.28 10.36
N LEU A 50 15.92 2.23 9.05
CA LEU A 50 15.84 3.44 8.19
C LEU A 50 14.83 4.48 8.69
N ARG A 51 13.67 4.06 9.18
CA ARG A 51 12.63 4.99 9.67
C ARG A 51 13.05 5.78 10.93
N ALA A 52 14.06 5.32 11.65
CA ALA A 52 14.59 6.01 12.83
C ALA A 52 15.63 7.09 12.49
N LEU A 53 16.12 7.12 11.24
CA LEU A 53 17.07 8.13 10.79
C LEU A 53 16.38 9.45 10.47
N ALA A 54 17.11 10.55 10.64
CA ALA A 54 16.70 11.86 10.15
C ALA A 54 16.63 11.86 8.60
N ASP A 55 15.71 12.64 8.03
CA ASP A 55 15.39 12.58 6.60
C ASP A 55 16.59 12.91 5.69
N ASP A 56 17.44 13.84 6.10
CA ASP A 56 18.67 14.22 5.38
C ASP A 56 19.71 13.09 5.34
N VAL A 57 19.80 12.28 6.41
CA VAL A 57 20.69 11.12 6.50
C VAL A 57 20.07 9.91 5.78
N ARG A 58 18.76 9.78 5.86
CA ARG A 58 18.00 8.63 5.36
C ARG A 58 18.17 8.45 3.85
N ALA A 59 18.12 9.53 3.06
CA ALA A 59 18.28 9.49 1.62
C ALA A 59 19.66 8.92 1.20
N GLY A 60 20.74 9.43 1.80
CA GLY A 60 22.10 8.93 1.56
C GLY A 60 22.28 7.48 1.96
N THR A 61 21.78 7.09 3.15
CA THR A 61 21.83 5.71 3.64
C THR A 61 21.06 4.77 2.71
N THR A 62 19.90 5.17 2.20
CA THR A 62 19.10 4.38 1.25
C THR A 62 19.87 4.13 -0.06
N LYS A 63 20.53 5.16 -0.59
CA LYS A 63 21.39 5.05 -1.79
C LYS A 63 22.55 4.09 -1.57
N ASP A 64 23.25 4.22 -0.46
CA ASP A 64 24.38 3.34 -0.10
C ASP A 64 23.94 1.88 0.07
N LEU A 65 22.78 1.65 0.68
CA LEU A 65 22.20 0.32 0.82
C LEU A 65 21.85 -0.29 -0.55
N ALA A 66 21.26 0.48 -1.46
CA ALA A 66 20.98 0.03 -2.81
C ALA A 66 22.25 -0.46 -3.53
N LEU A 67 23.35 0.32 -3.45
CA LEU A 67 24.64 -0.05 -4.03
C LEU A 67 25.23 -1.32 -3.41
N LYS A 68 25.19 -1.46 -2.08
CA LYS A 68 25.67 -2.65 -1.36
C LYS A 68 24.84 -3.90 -1.69
N ILE A 69 23.52 -3.80 -1.74
CA ILE A 69 22.65 -4.91 -2.12
C ILE A 69 22.97 -5.39 -3.53
N ARG A 70 23.25 -4.48 -4.47
CA ARG A 70 23.60 -4.82 -5.85
C ARG A 70 24.85 -5.70 -5.92
N GLN A 71 25.80 -5.53 -5.01
CA GLN A 71 27.05 -6.29 -4.95
C GLN A 71 26.91 -7.69 -4.32
N LEU A 72 25.80 -7.98 -3.62
CA LEU A 72 25.56 -9.31 -3.06
C LEU A 72 25.44 -10.37 -4.18
N PRO A 73 25.82 -11.63 -3.90
CA PRO A 73 25.55 -12.73 -4.83
C PRO A 73 24.05 -12.94 -5.02
N PRO A 74 23.61 -13.42 -6.20
CA PRO A 74 22.20 -13.69 -6.47
C PRO A 74 21.60 -14.65 -5.45
N SER A 75 20.58 -14.21 -4.73
CA SER A 75 19.88 -15.00 -3.70
C SER A 75 18.43 -14.56 -3.52
N ALA A 76 17.61 -15.38 -2.89
CA ALA A 76 16.25 -14.97 -2.51
C ALA A 76 16.27 -13.82 -1.49
N ASN A 77 17.29 -13.78 -0.63
CA ASN A 77 17.46 -12.72 0.35
C ASN A 77 17.88 -11.39 -0.30
N LYS A 78 18.76 -11.42 -1.31
CA LYS A 78 19.11 -10.22 -2.09
C LYS A 78 17.86 -9.57 -2.69
N LEU A 79 16.95 -10.37 -3.28
CA LEU A 79 15.68 -9.86 -3.78
C LEU A 79 14.82 -9.28 -2.67
N ARG A 80 14.73 -9.96 -1.53
CA ARG A 80 13.96 -9.48 -0.37
C ARG A 80 14.49 -8.14 0.16
N LEU A 81 15.82 -7.99 0.24
CA LEU A 81 16.46 -6.73 0.64
C LEU A 81 16.13 -5.61 -0.36
N ALA A 82 16.24 -5.88 -1.66
CA ALA A 82 15.95 -4.89 -2.70
C ALA A 82 14.48 -4.44 -2.68
N VAL A 83 13.53 -5.37 -2.52
CA VAL A 83 12.09 -5.06 -2.43
C VAL A 83 11.77 -4.27 -1.16
N ASN A 84 12.33 -4.68 0.00
CA ASN A 84 12.09 -3.94 1.26
C ASN A 84 12.67 -2.52 1.20
N LEU A 85 13.84 -2.35 0.58
CA LEU A 85 14.44 -1.04 0.40
C LEU A 85 13.60 -0.17 -0.54
N SER A 86 13.05 -0.75 -1.62
CA SER A 86 12.14 -0.08 -2.56
C SER A 86 10.93 0.51 -1.84
N GLY A 87 10.20 -0.29 -1.07
CA GLY A 87 9.03 0.16 -0.34
C GLY A 87 9.32 1.26 0.70
N LEU A 88 10.55 1.33 1.24
CA LEU A 88 10.93 2.38 2.20
C LEU A 88 11.48 3.65 1.53
N SER A 89 11.92 3.56 0.27
CA SER A 89 12.56 4.66 -0.46
C SER A 89 11.59 5.76 -0.88
N THR A 90 10.29 5.48 -0.84
CA THR A 90 9.22 6.43 -1.22
C THR A 90 8.58 7.14 -0.04
N GLU A 91 9.00 6.82 1.19
CA GLU A 91 8.49 7.44 2.42
C GLU A 91 9.19 8.79 2.71
N GLY A 92 9.16 9.75 1.79
CA GLY A 92 9.74 11.08 1.94
C GLY A 92 10.39 11.61 0.66
N ASP A 93 11.09 12.76 0.76
CA ASP A 93 11.83 13.38 -0.34
C ASP A 93 13.29 12.94 -0.34
N PHE A 94 13.59 11.79 -0.94
CA PHE A 94 14.96 11.26 -1.01
C PHE A 94 15.70 11.69 -2.28
N GLY A 95 15.05 12.44 -3.14
CA GLY A 95 15.59 12.89 -4.42
C GLY A 95 15.64 11.79 -5.49
N ARG A 96 15.61 12.25 -6.75
CA ARG A 96 15.56 11.36 -7.92
C ARG A 96 16.74 10.40 -8.01
N ASP A 97 17.95 10.86 -7.64
CA ASP A 97 19.17 10.03 -7.72
C ASP A 97 19.10 8.81 -6.81
N THR A 98 18.56 8.97 -5.58
CA THR A 98 18.38 7.86 -4.65
C THR A 98 17.35 6.87 -5.18
N LEU A 99 16.20 7.36 -5.64
CA LEU A 99 15.15 6.51 -6.22
C LEU A 99 15.63 5.78 -7.49
N GLN A 100 16.45 6.44 -8.31
CA GLN A 100 17.06 5.84 -9.49
C GLN A 100 17.99 4.68 -9.11
N GLU A 101 18.83 4.84 -8.07
CA GLU A 101 19.71 3.75 -7.61
C GLU A 101 18.94 2.57 -7.04
N VAL A 102 17.85 2.84 -6.30
CA VAL A 102 16.95 1.81 -5.78
C VAL A 102 16.28 1.04 -6.92
N ALA A 103 15.70 1.72 -7.89
CA ALA A 103 15.07 1.09 -9.05
C ALA A 103 16.05 0.29 -9.89
N THR A 104 17.25 0.84 -10.13
CA THR A 104 18.33 0.14 -10.83
C THR A 104 18.76 -1.13 -10.10
N THR A 105 18.81 -1.09 -8.77
CA THR A 105 19.15 -2.26 -7.95
C THR A 105 18.05 -3.31 -8.04
N LEU A 106 16.78 -2.94 -7.87
CA LEU A 106 15.68 -3.89 -7.98
C LEU A 106 15.59 -4.51 -9.39
N ALA A 107 15.76 -3.71 -10.44
CA ALA A 107 15.81 -4.17 -11.82
C ALA A 107 16.97 -5.17 -12.04
N SER A 108 18.18 -4.88 -11.53
CA SER A 108 19.33 -5.79 -11.62
C SER A 108 19.06 -7.11 -10.93
N VAL A 109 18.50 -7.08 -9.73
CA VAL A 109 18.18 -8.29 -8.96
C VAL A 109 17.12 -9.15 -9.65
N LEU A 110 16.11 -8.54 -10.26
CA LEU A 110 15.10 -9.25 -11.04
C LEU A 110 15.67 -9.91 -12.30
N ARG A 111 16.67 -9.29 -12.96
CA ARG A 111 17.38 -9.90 -14.09
C ARG A 111 18.24 -11.10 -13.67
N GLU A 112 18.97 -10.96 -12.55
CA GLU A 112 19.82 -12.02 -12.02
C GLU A 112 18.98 -13.22 -11.55
N ARG A 113 17.80 -12.98 -11.01
CA ARG A 113 16.90 -13.98 -10.47
C ARG A 113 15.44 -13.61 -10.76
N PRO A 114 14.94 -13.91 -11.97
CA PRO A 114 13.54 -13.70 -12.31
C PRO A 114 12.61 -14.44 -11.32
N VAL A 115 11.55 -13.77 -10.91
CA VAL A 115 10.53 -14.38 -10.03
C VAL A 115 9.52 -15.12 -10.89
N PRO A 116 9.17 -16.36 -10.57
CA PRO A 116 8.12 -17.06 -11.32
C PRO A 116 6.77 -16.35 -11.13
N TRP A 117 5.89 -16.54 -12.11
CA TRP A 117 4.51 -16.07 -11.96
C TRP A 117 3.88 -16.70 -10.72
N PRO A 118 3.17 -15.92 -9.90
CA PRO A 118 2.39 -16.47 -8.79
C PRO A 118 1.37 -17.51 -9.28
N GLU A 119 1.12 -18.51 -8.46
CA GLU A 119 0.03 -19.43 -8.73
C GLU A 119 -1.31 -18.69 -8.74
N PRO A 120 -2.23 -19.02 -9.65
CA PRO A 120 -3.54 -18.39 -9.69
C PRO A 120 -4.25 -18.57 -8.34
N LYS A 121 -4.71 -17.48 -7.76
CA LYS A 121 -5.60 -17.58 -6.58
C LYS A 121 -6.89 -18.25 -7.03
N ILE A 122 -7.15 -19.47 -6.56
CA ILE A 122 -8.44 -20.13 -6.75
C ILE A 122 -9.41 -19.39 -5.82
N GLU A 123 -10.19 -18.47 -6.37
CA GLU A 123 -11.33 -17.92 -5.66
C GLU A 123 -12.34 -19.05 -5.44
N THR A 124 -12.39 -19.56 -4.22
CA THR A 124 -13.52 -20.38 -3.77
C THR A 124 -14.74 -19.47 -3.73
N LYS A 125 -15.48 -19.39 -4.83
CA LYS A 125 -16.80 -18.73 -4.84
C LYS A 125 -17.70 -19.46 -3.87
N THR A 126 -17.97 -18.83 -2.73
CA THR A 126 -19.14 -19.15 -1.93
C THR A 126 -20.36 -18.89 -2.82
N GLU A 127 -21.15 -19.92 -3.07
CA GLU A 127 -22.30 -19.90 -3.96
C GLU A 127 -23.26 -18.77 -3.57
N THR A 128 -23.31 -17.71 -4.36
CA THR A 128 -24.44 -16.79 -4.41
C THR A 128 -25.03 -16.85 -5.82
N LYS A 129 -26.37 -16.98 -5.85
CA LYS A 129 -27.31 -17.13 -6.98
C LYS A 129 -26.83 -16.67 -8.35
N PRO A 130 -27.16 -17.41 -9.44
CA PRO A 130 -26.76 -17.05 -10.80
C PRO A 130 -27.50 -15.81 -11.30
N GLU A 131 -26.74 -14.79 -11.69
CA GLU A 131 -27.22 -13.69 -12.53
C GLU A 131 -27.12 -14.04 -14.02
N PRO A 132 -27.97 -13.47 -14.90
CA PRO A 132 -28.09 -13.88 -16.28
C PRO A 132 -26.87 -13.52 -17.11
N LYS A 133 -26.42 -14.47 -17.93
CA LYS A 133 -25.28 -14.39 -18.85
C LYS A 133 -25.44 -13.23 -19.84
N ALA A 134 -24.61 -12.22 -19.72
CA ALA A 134 -24.25 -11.34 -20.83
C ALA A 134 -23.17 -12.03 -21.67
N SER A 135 -23.45 -12.21 -22.96
CA SER A 135 -22.51 -12.75 -23.94
C SER A 135 -21.37 -11.75 -24.18
N GLY A 136 -20.20 -12.05 -23.66
CA GLY A 136 -18.98 -11.29 -23.92
C GLY A 136 -17.79 -12.25 -23.90
N ALA A 137 -16.89 -12.10 -24.87
CA ALA A 137 -15.72 -12.92 -25.09
C ALA A 137 -14.99 -13.24 -23.78
N ALA A 138 -14.70 -14.52 -23.55
CA ALA A 138 -13.92 -15.00 -22.43
C ALA A 138 -12.53 -14.33 -22.44
N THR A 139 -12.38 -13.26 -21.67
CA THR A 139 -11.07 -12.70 -21.35
C THR A 139 -10.32 -13.78 -20.57
N LYS A 140 -9.17 -14.24 -21.12
CA LYS A 140 -8.21 -15.04 -20.36
C LYS A 140 -8.03 -14.40 -18.99
N PRO A 141 -8.07 -15.17 -17.89
CA PRO A 141 -7.78 -14.60 -16.57
C PRO A 141 -6.40 -13.93 -16.64
N THR A 142 -6.37 -12.62 -16.45
CA THR A 142 -5.14 -11.85 -16.44
C THR A 142 -4.35 -12.33 -15.22
N ARG A 143 -3.21 -13.00 -15.48
CA ARG A 143 -2.35 -13.55 -14.44
C ARG A 143 -1.74 -12.37 -13.68
N GLU A 144 -1.89 -12.34 -12.37
CA GLU A 144 -1.30 -11.29 -11.51
C GLU A 144 0.23 -11.38 -11.57
N PRO A 145 0.95 -10.29 -11.88
CA PRO A 145 2.40 -10.28 -11.81
C PRO A 145 2.91 -10.40 -10.39
N ALA A 146 4.11 -10.95 -10.21
CA ALA A 146 4.72 -11.06 -8.90
C ALA A 146 5.01 -9.67 -8.30
N TYR A 147 4.81 -9.54 -6.98
CA TYR A 147 4.94 -8.28 -6.23
C TYR A 147 6.23 -7.48 -6.55
N PRO A 148 7.44 -8.08 -6.68
CA PRO A 148 8.64 -7.31 -7.02
C PRO A 148 8.58 -6.57 -8.37
N TYR A 149 7.84 -7.10 -9.36
CA TYR A 149 7.61 -6.40 -10.63
C TYR A 149 6.61 -5.26 -10.48
N ILE A 150 5.60 -5.43 -9.64
CA ILE A 150 4.65 -4.35 -9.31
C ILE A 150 5.39 -3.20 -8.61
N GLU A 151 6.26 -3.52 -7.64
CA GLU A 151 7.11 -2.53 -6.96
C GLU A 151 7.96 -1.73 -7.93
N LEU A 152 8.66 -2.43 -8.83
CA LEU A 152 9.51 -1.77 -9.83
C LEU A 152 8.69 -0.89 -10.79
N ALA A 153 7.55 -1.40 -11.28
CA ALA A 153 6.64 -0.67 -12.15
C ALA A 153 6.08 0.58 -11.45
N THR A 154 5.80 0.48 -10.15
CA THR A 154 5.31 1.58 -9.31
C THR A 154 6.34 2.72 -9.22
N LEU A 155 7.62 2.39 -8.97
CA LEU A 155 8.69 3.39 -8.98
C LEU A 155 8.83 4.07 -10.34
N VAL A 156 8.81 3.31 -11.43
CA VAL A 156 8.94 3.86 -12.79
C VAL A 156 7.77 4.78 -13.12
N ARG A 157 6.53 4.34 -12.84
CA ARG A 157 5.32 5.07 -13.21
C ARG A 157 5.12 6.35 -12.40
N TYR A 158 5.35 6.30 -11.09
CA TYR A 158 4.96 7.39 -10.19
C TYR A 158 6.13 8.23 -9.68
N GLU A 159 7.34 7.69 -9.65
CA GLU A 159 8.56 8.41 -9.29
C GLU A 159 9.41 8.81 -10.51
N HIS A 160 8.97 8.42 -11.71
CA HIS A 160 9.59 8.79 -13.00
C HIS A 160 11.08 8.40 -13.09
N VAL A 161 11.45 7.27 -12.50
CA VAL A 161 12.78 6.67 -12.64
C VAL A 161 12.85 5.81 -13.89
N GLU A 162 14.07 5.50 -14.34
CA GLU A 162 14.31 4.75 -15.56
C GLU A 162 14.80 3.32 -15.25
N VAL A 163 14.46 2.38 -16.10
CA VAL A 163 14.93 1.00 -16.02
C VAL A 163 15.44 0.54 -17.39
N PRO A 164 16.40 -0.43 -17.42
CA PRO A 164 16.94 -0.94 -18.67
C PRO A 164 15.90 -1.59 -19.58
N LEU A 165 16.12 -1.55 -20.90
CA LEU A 165 15.21 -2.07 -21.93
C LEU A 165 14.88 -3.57 -21.79
N ASP A 166 15.81 -4.36 -21.28
CA ASP A 166 15.58 -5.79 -21.07
C ASP A 166 14.52 -6.04 -19.98
N ILE A 167 14.45 -5.20 -18.93
CA ILE A 167 13.37 -5.24 -17.95
C ILE A 167 12.05 -4.76 -18.55
N THR A 168 12.07 -3.71 -19.36
CA THR A 168 10.82 -3.22 -19.99
C THR A 168 10.20 -4.23 -20.96
N ASN A 169 11.01 -5.19 -21.45
CA ASN A 169 10.57 -6.30 -22.28
C ASN A 169 10.10 -7.53 -21.48
N ASP A 170 10.34 -7.56 -20.17
CA ASP A 170 9.86 -8.65 -19.30
C ASP A 170 8.32 -8.69 -19.28
N GLU A 171 7.75 -9.89 -19.37
CA GLU A 171 6.29 -10.09 -19.47
C GLU A 171 5.59 -9.66 -18.15
N GLN A 172 6.18 -9.99 -16.99
CA GLN A 172 5.58 -9.62 -15.70
C GLN A 172 5.70 -8.11 -15.45
N TYR A 173 6.80 -7.47 -15.86
CA TYR A 173 6.93 -6.03 -15.77
C TYR A 173 5.87 -5.32 -16.61
N ARG A 174 5.66 -5.76 -17.86
CA ARG A 174 4.61 -5.19 -18.73
C ARG A 174 3.21 -5.43 -18.15
N ALA A 175 2.96 -6.60 -17.57
CA ALA A 175 1.70 -6.88 -16.90
C ALA A 175 1.49 -5.99 -15.68
N ALA A 176 2.56 -5.71 -14.91
CA ALA A 176 2.52 -4.80 -13.77
C ALA A 176 2.21 -3.35 -14.22
N MET A 177 2.86 -2.86 -15.28
CA MET A 177 2.56 -1.55 -15.85
C MET A 177 1.11 -1.44 -16.34
N ALA A 178 0.62 -2.45 -17.06
CA ALA A 178 -0.76 -2.49 -17.54
C ALA A 178 -1.78 -2.53 -16.38
N ARG A 179 -1.47 -3.25 -15.30
CA ARG A 179 -2.28 -3.25 -14.08
C ARG A 179 -2.38 -1.85 -13.47
N LEU A 180 -1.25 -1.18 -13.27
CA LEU A 180 -1.22 0.18 -12.70
C LEU A 180 -1.98 1.18 -13.57
N GLU A 181 -1.87 1.06 -14.89
CA GLU A 181 -2.62 1.89 -15.85
C GLU A 181 -4.14 1.64 -15.75
N ALA A 182 -4.56 0.39 -15.68
CA ALA A 182 -5.97 0.03 -15.49
C ALA A 182 -6.53 0.54 -14.15
N ASP A 183 -5.71 0.52 -13.09
CA ASP A 183 -6.10 1.05 -11.79
C ASP A 183 -6.21 2.58 -11.80
N ASP A 184 -5.34 3.28 -12.52
CA ASP A 184 -5.47 4.74 -12.72
C ASP A 184 -6.76 5.08 -13.48
N HIS A 185 -7.10 4.35 -14.54
CA HIS A 185 -8.36 4.53 -15.27
C HIS A 185 -9.61 4.29 -14.40
N LYS A 186 -9.59 3.30 -13.51
CA LYS A 186 -10.68 3.11 -12.54
C LYS A 186 -10.85 4.34 -11.65
N ARG A 187 -9.75 4.90 -11.17
CA ARG A 187 -9.74 6.07 -10.27
C ARG A 187 -10.23 7.36 -10.92
N GLU A 188 -10.15 7.48 -12.25
CA GLU A 188 -10.66 8.65 -12.99
C GLU A 188 -12.18 8.80 -12.94
N HIS A 189 -12.92 7.72 -12.71
CA HIS A 189 -14.38 7.69 -12.81
C HIS A 189 -15.07 7.31 -11.50
N LEU A 190 -14.36 7.38 -10.38
CA LEU A 190 -14.92 7.03 -9.08
C LEU A 190 -15.89 8.09 -8.57
N ASP A 191 -16.95 7.63 -7.94
CA ASP A 191 -17.78 8.41 -7.04
C ASP A 191 -18.05 7.61 -5.77
N PHE A 192 -18.12 8.28 -4.65
CA PHE A 192 -18.39 7.66 -3.37
C PHE A 192 -19.09 8.61 -2.43
N THR A 193 -19.76 8.05 -1.43
CA THR A 193 -20.40 8.80 -0.36
C THR A 193 -20.01 8.20 0.98
N LEU A 194 -19.44 9.03 1.86
CA LEU A 194 -19.07 8.67 3.23
C LEU A 194 -19.55 9.73 4.21
N LYS A 195 -19.57 9.36 5.49
CA LYS A 195 -19.84 10.30 6.60
C LYS A 195 -18.53 10.67 7.29
N ASP A 196 -18.46 11.94 7.71
CA ASP A 196 -17.39 12.37 8.61
C ASP A 196 -17.74 12.08 10.07
N LEU A 197 -16.82 12.39 10.97
CA LEU A 197 -16.98 12.20 12.42
C LEU A 197 -18.13 13.01 13.03
N SER A 198 -18.59 14.09 12.38
CA SER A 198 -19.75 14.86 12.82
C SER A 198 -21.07 14.27 12.34
N GLY A 199 -21.02 13.25 11.48
CA GLY A 199 -22.18 12.63 10.82
C GLY A 199 -22.60 13.34 9.54
N LYS A 200 -21.90 14.39 9.09
CA LYS A 200 -22.13 15.04 7.81
C LYS A 200 -21.78 14.09 6.68
N THR A 201 -22.66 13.99 5.71
CA THR A 201 -22.45 13.22 4.49
C THR A 201 -21.64 14.02 3.47
N TRP A 202 -20.67 13.36 2.84
CA TRP A 202 -19.82 13.89 1.79
C TRP A 202 -19.94 12.99 0.56
N THR A 203 -20.35 13.57 -0.57
CA THR A 203 -20.39 12.90 -1.88
C THR A 203 -19.27 13.46 -2.75
N PHE A 204 -18.40 12.62 -3.29
CA PHE A 204 -17.21 13.06 -4.01
C PHE A 204 -17.57 13.89 -5.26
N SER A 205 -18.59 13.47 -6.02
CA SER A 205 -19.06 14.20 -7.22
C SER A 205 -19.59 15.61 -6.91
N GLU A 206 -20.05 15.88 -5.69
CA GLU A 206 -20.52 17.22 -5.27
C GLU A 206 -19.37 18.21 -5.02
N LEU A 207 -18.12 17.74 -5.03
CA LEU A 207 -16.94 18.57 -4.84
C LEU A 207 -16.37 19.13 -6.15
N ARG A 208 -17.05 18.96 -7.28
CA ARG A 208 -16.68 19.59 -8.56
C ARG A 208 -16.52 21.10 -8.39
N GLY A 209 -15.52 21.67 -9.07
CA GLY A 209 -15.11 23.07 -8.91
C GLY A 209 -14.03 23.28 -7.84
N LYS A 210 -13.73 22.26 -7.04
CA LYS A 210 -12.61 22.26 -6.08
C LYS A 210 -11.50 21.32 -6.53
N VAL A 211 -10.27 21.63 -6.15
CA VAL A 211 -9.19 20.66 -6.16
C VAL A 211 -9.37 19.79 -4.93
N VAL A 212 -9.46 18.47 -5.11
CA VAL A 212 -9.73 17.54 -4.02
C VAL A 212 -8.51 16.63 -3.79
N LEU A 213 -7.95 16.68 -2.60
CA LEU A 213 -6.92 15.77 -2.12
C LEU A 213 -7.58 14.72 -1.25
N VAL A 214 -7.60 13.47 -1.72
CA VAL A 214 -8.10 12.30 -0.98
C VAL A 214 -6.89 11.55 -0.41
N ASN A 215 -6.78 11.48 0.91
CA ASN A 215 -5.68 10.80 1.61
C ASN A 215 -6.22 9.63 2.43
N PHE A 216 -5.69 8.44 2.21
CA PHE A 216 -5.99 7.23 2.98
C PHE A 216 -4.94 7.04 4.07
N TRP A 217 -5.40 6.87 5.32
CA TRP A 217 -4.54 6.86 6.48
C TRP A 217 -5.12 6.05 7.65
N ALA A 218 -4.30 5.80 8.69
CA ALA A 218 -4.75 5.21 9.95
C ALA A 218 -3.95 5.74 11.15
N THR A 219 -4.53 5.66 12.34
CA THR A 219 -3.92 6.14 13.59
C THR A 219 -2.65 5.37 13.96
N TRP A 220 -2.56 4.09 13.61
CA TRP A 220 -1.42 3.21 13.86
C TRP A 220 -0.30 3.34 12.81
N CYS A 221 -0.50 4.05 11.69
CA CYS A 221 0.44 4.17 10.58
C CYS A 221 1.49 5.28 10.87
N PRO A 222 2.76 4.97 11.12
CA PRO A 222 3.76 5.98 11.45
C PRO A 222 4.00 7.01 10.34
N PRO A 223 4.17 6.64 9.05
CA PRO A 223 4.34 7.62 7.98
C PRO A 223 3.09 8.49 7.77
N CYS A 224 1.86 7.95 7.93
CA CYS A 224 0.64 8.74 7.88
C CYS A 224 0.61 9.83 8.97
N ARG A 225 1.04 9.45 10.17
CA ARG A 225 1.12 10.39 11.31
C ARG A 225 2.16 11.48 11.10
N LYS A 226 3.21 11.20 10.31
CA LYS A 226 4.28 12.15 10.01
C LYS A 226 3.82 13.17 8.95
N GLU A 227 3.05 12.77 7.93
CA GLU A 227 2.57 13.69 6.88
C GLU A 227 1.33 14.53 7.27
N MET A 228 0.58 14.10 8.30
CA MET A 228 -0.67 14.76 8.66
C MET A 228 -0.53 16.26 8.99
N PRO A 229 0.51 16.74 9.71
CA PRO A 229 0.73 18.18 9.90
C PRO A 229 0.94 18.95 8.59
N ASP A 230 1.57 18.33 7.59
CA ASP A 230 1.78 18.94 6.29
C ASP A 230 0.44 19.07 5.53
N LEU A 231 -0.43 18.04 5.60
CA LEU A 231 -1.78 18.08 5.04
C LEU A 231 -2.64 19.16 5.69
N GLU A 232 -2.56 19.32 7.02
CA GLU A 232 -3.27 20.37 7.75
C GLU A 232 -2.79 21.75 7.31
N ALA A 233 -1.48 21.99 7.26
CA ALA A 233 -0.92 23.27 6.82
C ALA A 233 -1.32 23.61 5.37
N LEU A 234 -1.42 22.61 4.49
CA LEU A 234 -1.90 22.79 3.11
C LEU A 234 -3.39 23.15 3.09
N TYR A 235 -4.20 22.47 3.89
CA TYR A 235 -5.63 22.76 3.99
C TYR A 235 -5.88 24.17 4.53
N GLU A 236 -5.24 24.57 5.61
CA GLU A 236 -5.32 25.93 6.17
C GLU A 236 -4.93 26.98 5.12
N ARG A 237 -3.85 26.75 4.39
CA ARG A 237 -3.31 27.71 3.39
C ARG A 237 -4.18 27.84 2.15
N PHE A 238 -4.75 26.75 1.65
CA PHE A 238 -5.35 26.71 0.31
C PHE A 238 -6.86 26.43 0.29
N SER A 239 -7.52 26.14 1.41
CA SER A 239 -8.96 25.90 1.45
C SER A 239 -9.77 27.09 0.88
N ALA A 240 -9.38 28.32 1.22
CA ALA A 240 -9.98 29.52 0.64
C ALA A 240 -9.72 29.69 -0.87
N LYS A 241 -8.69 29.04 -1.41
CA LYS A 241 -8.38 29.00 -2.84
C LYS A 241 -9.03 27.80 -3.56
N GLY A 242 -9.85 27.04 -2.86
CA GLY A 242 -10.63 25.93 -3.42
C GLY A 242 -9.98 24.57 -3.26
N LEU A 243 -8.98 24.39 -2.37
CA LEU A 243 -8.52 23.07 -1.97
C LEU A 243 -9.48 22.42 -0.97
N MET A 244 -9.86 21.18 -1.20
CA MET A 244 -10.53 20.31 -0.24
C MET A 244 -9.60 19.12 0.08
N VAL A 245 -9.34 18.90 1.35
CA VAL A 245 -8.63 17.71 1.84
C VAL A 245 -9.66 16.78 2.48
N LEU A 246 -9.68 15.51 2.09
CA LEU A 246 -10.50 14.45 2.67
C LEU A 246 -9.56 13.36 3.21
N GLY A 247 -9.48 13.22 4.52
CA GLY A 247 -8.78 12.11 5.15
C GLY A 247 -9.73 10.91 5.30
N ILE A 248 -9.43 9.77 4.68
CA ILE A 248 -10.25 8.56 4.78
C ILE A 248 -9.55 7.52 5.65
N SER A 249 -10.23 7.04 6.69
CA SER A 249 -9.74 5.98 7.56
C SER A 249 -10.72 4.81 7.60
N ASP A 250 -10.18 3.59 7.59
CA ASP A 250 -10.94 2.35 7.77
C ASP A 250 -11.10 1.95 9.25
N GLU A 251 -10.67 2.82 10.16
CA GLU A 251 -10.84 2.61 11.60
C GLU A 251 -12.18 3.16 12.09
N GLU A 252 -12.65 2.61 13.22
CA GLU A 252 -13.84 3.07 13.91
C GLU A 252 -13.67 4.48 14.49
N ALA A 253 -14.76 5.25 14.53
CA ALA A 253 -14.79 6.62 15.06
C ALA A 253 -14.13 6.76 16.44
N ALA A 254 -14.34 5.78 17.33
CA ALA A 254 -13.79 5.77 18.68
C ALA A 254 -12.25 5.81 18.74
N LYS A 255 -11.56 5.33 17.68
CA LYS A 255 -10.09 5.43 17.55
C LYS A 255 -9.65 6.72 16.87
N VAL A 256 -10.38 7.12 15.83
CA VAL A 256 -10.03 8.25 14.97
C VAL A 256 -10.28 9.59 15.67
N GLU A 257 -11.43 9.75 16.33
CA GLU A 257 -11.85 11.02 16.93
C GLU A 257 -10.86 11.59 17.97
N PRO A 258 -10.40 10.84 19.00
CA PRO A 258 -9.43 11.37 19.95
C PRO A 258 -8.10 11.72 19.26
N PHE A 259 -7.67 10.94 18.27
CA PHE A 259 -6.43 11.17 17.56
C PHE A 259 -6.43 12.49 16.78
N ILE A 260 -7.48 12.78 15.99
CA ILE A 260 -7.56 14.03 15.22
C ILE A 260 -7.78 15.25 16.10
N ARG A 261 -8.54 15.12 17.20
CA ARG A 261 -8.73 16.18 18.18
C ARG A 261 -7.41 16.57 18.82
N ASP A 262 -6.61 15.60 19.27
CA ASP A 262 -5.32 15.86 19.92
C ASP A 262 -4.31 16.50 18.95
N ARG A 263 -4.43 16.24 17.66
CA ARG A 263 -3.58 16.80 16.60
C ARG A 263 -4.16 18.05 15.95
N LYS A 264 -5.34 18.50 16.38
CA LYS A 264 -6.04 19.69 15.87
C LYS A 264 -6.25 19.66 14.36
N VAL A 265 -6.56 18.47 13.80
CA VAL A 265 -6.88 18.32 12.39
C VAL A 265 -8.22 19.00 12.10
N SER A 266 -8.25 19.90 11.12
CA SER A 266 -9.42 20.72 10.78
C SER A 266 -10.07 20.32 9.45
N PHE A 267 -9.37 19.60 8.57
CA PHE A 267 -9.97 19.08 7.35
C PHE A 267 -10.92 17.90 7.65
N PRO A 268 -11.93 17.66 6.79
CA PRO A 268 -12.87 16.55 6.94
C PRO A 268 -12.19 15.19 7.00
N VAL A 269 -12.50 14.41 8.04
CA VAL A 269 -12.06 13.03 8.20
C VAL A 269 -13.25 12.10 8.06
N LEU A 270 -13.24 11.28 7.02
CA LEU A 270 -14.32 10.37 6.64
C LEU A 270 -14.01 8.95 7.10
N LEU A 271 -15.05 8.19 7.43
CA LEU A 271 -14.94 6.82 7.93
C LEU A 271 -15.38 5.81 6.87
N ASP A 272 -14.52 4.82 6.60
CA ASP A 272 -14.74 3.70 5.67
C ASP A 272 -14.46 2.34 6.36
N PRO A 273 -15.13 2.00 7.49
CA PRO A 273 -14.81 0.80 8.28
C PRO A 273 -15.02 -0.50 7.49
N GLU A 274 -15.87 -0.50 6.48
CA GLU A 274 -16.09 -1.64 5.60
C GLU A 274 -15.08 -1.69 4.43
N ARG A 275 -14.14 -0.73 4.33
CA ARG A 275 -13.11 -0.61 3.29
C ARG A 275 -13.64 -0.50 1.85
N LYS A 276 -14.90 -0.18 1.65
CA LYS A 276 -15.50 -0.09 0.31
C LYS A 276 -14.84 0.94 -0.57
N VAL A 277 -14.57 2.14 -0.01
CA VAL A 277 -13.89 3.20 -0.75
C VAL A 277 -12.39 2.88 -0.90
N ASN A 278 -11.76 2.28 0.12
CA ASN A 278 -10.40 1.74 -0.01
C ASN A 278 -10.27 0.76 -1.18
N GLU A 279 -11.23 -0.18 -1.32
CA GLU A 279 -11.26 -1.16 -2.42
C GLU A 279 -11.51 -0.50 -3.78
N MET A 280 -12.44 0.48 -3.85
CA MET A 280 -12.70 1.25 -5.08
C MET A 280 -11.44 1.95 -5.58
N PHE A 281 -10.65 2.53 -4.68
CA PHE A 281 -9.38 3.20 -4.98
C PHE A 281 -8.21 2.25 -5.17
N VAL A 282 -8.40 0.95 -4.95
CA VAL A 282 -7.33 -0.07 -4.97
C VAL A 282 -6.18 0.33 -4.03
N VAL A 283 -6.53 0.62 -2.75
CA VAL A 283 -5.55 1.00 -1.73
C VAL A 283 -4.97 -0.25 -1.09
N GLU A 284 -3.77 -0.62 -1.49
CA GLU A 284 -3.02 -1.78 -0.97
C GLU A 284 -2.09 -1.42 0.20
N GLY A 285 -1.74 -0.14 0.34
CA GLY A 285 -0.88 0.39 1.41
C GLY A 285 -1.22 1.83 1.75
N ILE A 286 -0.86 2.28 2.95
CA ILE A 286 -1.07 3.63 3.44
C ILE A 286 0.24 4.22 4.00
N PRO A 287 0.43 5.56 3.90
CA PRO A 287 -0.49 6.55 3.32
C PRO A 287 -0.61 6.44 1.80
N LYS A 288 -1.75 6.80 1.26
CA LYS A 288 -1.99 6.86 -0.18
C LYS A 288 -2.79 8.11 -0.49
N THR A 289 -2.32 8.92 -1.45
CA THR A 289 -2.98 10.18 -1.80
C THR A 289 -3.32 10.25 -3.28
N PHE A 290 -4.53 10.73 -3.56
CA PHE A 290 -5.01 11.04 -4.91
C PHE A 290 -5.45 12.49 -4.96
N ILE A 291 -5.05 13.20 -6.01
CA ILE A 291 -5.38 14.62 -6.18
C ILE A 291 -6.16 14.79 -7.48
N TYR A 292 -7.35 15.35 -7.36
CA TYR A 292 -8.25 15.63 -8.47
C TYR A 292 -8.32 17.12 -8.72
N ASP A 293 -8.35 17.50 -10.00
CA ASP A 293 -8.54 18.88 -10.41
C ASP A 293 -10.01 19.33 -10.23
N ARG A 294 -10.31 20.58 -10.63
CA ARG A 294 -11.65 21.15 -10.50
C ARG A 294 -12.71 20.46 -11.35
N GLU A 295 -12.31 19.87 -12.45
CA GLU A 295 -13.14 19.06 -13.34
C GLU A 295 -13.35 17.65 -12.81
N GLY A 296 -12.62 17.27 -11.75
CA GLY A 296 -12.63 15.96 -11.10
C GLY A 296 -11.86 14.90 -11.87
N LYS A 297 -10.89 15.31 -12.67
CA LYS A 297 -9.93 14.43 -13.31
C LYS A 297 -8.77 14.16 -12.34
N LEU A 298 -8.28 12.93 -12.31
CA LEU A 298 -7.10 12.56 -11.53
C LEU A 298 -5.87 13.29 -12.11
N ALA A 299 -5.38 14.27 -11.36
CA ALA A 299 -4.25 15.12 -11.78
C ALA A 299 -2.91 14.59 -11.26
N ALA A 300 -2.91 13.97 -10.06
CA ALA A 300 -1.71 13.45 -9.44
C ALA A 300 -2.04 12.40 -8.37
N GLN A 301 -1.05 11.59 -8.02
CA GLN A 301 -1.14 10.67 -6.88
C GLN A 301 0.23 10.47 -6.22
N SER A 302 0.24 10.05 -4.97
CA SER A 302 1.43 9.56 -4.29
C SER A 302 1.27 8.09 -3.94
N ILE A 303 2.38 7.36 -3.98
CA ILE A 303 2.40 5.94 -3.64
C ILE A 303 2.68 5.71 -2.16
N ASP A 304 3.20 6.74 -1.46
CA ASP A 304 3.56 6.69 -0.05
C ASP A 304 3.58 8.11 0.55
N MET A 305 4.13 8.25 1.76
CA MET A 305 4.26 9.52 2.47
C MET A 305 4.95 10.60 1.63
N ARG A 306 4.41 11.82 1.67
CA ARG A 306 4.99 13.00 1.03
C ARG A 306 5.29 14.09 2.05
N THR A 307 6.35 14.85 1.77
CA THR A 307 6.64 16.10 2.46
C THR A 307 5.74 17.22 1.92
N GLN A 308 5.59 18.29 2.68
CA GLN A 308 4.84 19.47 2.24
C GLN A 308 5.32 19.99 0.87
N LYS A 309 6.63 20.01 0.63
CA LYS A 309 7.22 20.41 -0.66
C LYS A 309 6.71 19.52 -1.82
N GLN A 310 6.74 18.22 -1.63
CA GLN A 310 6.25 17.29 -2.66
C GLN A 310 4.74 17.42 -2.89
N PHE A 311 3.95 17.61 -1.84
CA PHE A 311 2.51 17.89 -1.99
C PHE A 311 2.25 19.16 -2.78
N LEU A 312 3.02 20.23 -2.55
CA LEU A 312 2.91 21.48 -3.34
C LEU A 312 3.15 21.25 -4.84
N GLU A 313 4.14 20.42 -5.19
CA GLU A 313 4.38 20.07 -6.59
C GLU A 313 3.21 19.23 -7.20
N LEU A 314 2.61 18.34 -6.42
CA LEU A 314 1.43 17.59 -6.87
C LEU A 314 0.19 18.50 -7.01
N LEU A 315 -0.01 19.41 -6.06
CA LEU A 315 -1.13 20.38 -6.11
C LEU A 315 -1.05 21.35 -7.27
N LYS A 316 0.16 21.76 -7.70
CA LYS A 316 0.36 22.57 -8.91
C LYS A 316 -0.18 21.88 -10.15
N LYS A 317 0.00 20.55 -10.28
CA LYS A 317 -0.55 19.76 -11.39
C LYS A 317 -2.08 19.81 -11.43
N ALA A 318 -2.73 20.01 -10.29
CA ALA A 318 -4.18 20.14 -10.16
C ALA A 318 -4.69 21.60 -10.20
N GLY A 319 -3.81 22.58 -10.41
CA GLY A 319 -4.17 23.99 -10.53
C GLY A 319 -4.27 24.77 -9.20
N ILE A 320 -3.53 24.35 -8.16
CA ILE A 320 -3.29 25.13 -6.93
C ILE A 320 -1.88 25.73 -6.98
N GLU A 321 -1.80 27.08 -6.81
CA GLU A 321 -0.54 27.82 -6.77
C GLU A 321 -0.40 28.63 -5.47
#